data_9a3082e3c9a28a94994ff1e2ef9165e3
#
_entry.id   9a3082e3c9a28a94994ff1e2ef9165e3
#
_cell.length_a   1.000
_cell.length_b   1.000
_cell.length_c   1.000
_cell.angle_alpha   90.00
_cell.angle_beta   90.00
_cell.angle_gamma   90.00
#
_symmetry.space_group_name_H-M   'P 1'
#
loop_
_entity.id
_entity.type
_entity.pdbx_description
1 polymer ?
#
loop_
_entity_poly.entity_id
_entity_poly.type
_entity_poly.pdbx_seq_one_letter_code
_entity_poly.pdbx_strand_id
1 'polypeptide(L)'
;MKVVFVGPTLPDVSDLVDEDIVIRPPARQGDILEAVCQGANVIGLVDGNFEQVAPVWHKEILHALSQGVKVCGAASMGALRAAECSAYGMQGIGSIYRQYEQGEILDDADVAQLHAPRELRYLSMSVPMVNVAATLRQLRAENLIDSDEAEVLERAARSIFFKDRTYQAITDRAALPGAARRAEILDLFLTREVKQKRFDALELLQWMASTQDIRAPLPTTWSFNSTSMWKSVSEYRR
;
A
#
# COMPACT_ATOMS: atom_id res chain seq x y z
N MET A 1 12.97 -7.67 -17.04
CA MET A 1 11.56 -7.95 -16.68
C MET A 1 11.10 -7.01 -15.59
N LYS A 2 9.93 -6.40 -15.75
CA LYS A 2 9.26 -5.59 -14.70
C LYS A 2 8.22 -6.45 -13.99
N VAL A 3 8.11 -6.34 -12.68
CA VAL A 3 7.15 -7.11 -11.86
C VAL A 3 6.42 -6.17 -10.90
N VAL A 4 5.09 -6.28 -10.82
CA VAL A 4 4.29 -5.53 -9.82
C VAL A 4 3.54 -6.50 -8.91
N PHE A 5 3.62 -6.28 -7.60
CA PHE A 5 2.86 -7.00 -6.58
C PHE A 5 1.65 -6.18 -6.16
N VAL A 6 0.46 -6.65 -6.52
CA VAL A 6 -0.79 -5.90 -6.34
C VAL A 6 -1.99 -6.83 -6.22
N GLY A 7 -3.03 -6.37 -5.56
CA GLY A 7 -4.28 -7.09 -5.38
C GLY A 7 -5.43 -6.14 -5.05
N PRO A 8 -5.84 -6.02 -3.75
CA PRO A 8 -7.04 -5.26 -3.37
C PRO A 8 -6.96 -3.76 -3.68
N THR A 9 -5.77 -3.18 -3.83
CA THR A 9 -5.60 -1.75 -4.15
C THR A 9 -5.97 -1.44 -5.61
N LEU A 10 -5.64 -2.36 -6.55
CA LEU A 10 -5.99 -2.26 -7.97
C LEU A 10 -6.50 -3.62 -8.48
N PRO A 11 -7.75 -4.01 -8.20
CA PRO A 11 -8.31 -5.30 -8.64
C PRO A 11 -8.46 -5.42 -10.16
N ASP A 12 -8.40 -4.29 -10.87
CA ASP A 12 -8.45 -4.13 -12.33
C ASP A 12 -7.06 -3.87 -12.96
N VAL A 13 -5.98 -4.20 -12.27
CA VAL A 13 -4.61 -3.91 -12.72
C VAL A 13 -4.28 -4.48 -14.11
N SER A 14 -4.89 -5.60 -14.51
CA SER A 14 -4.71 -6.20 -15.84
C SER A 14 -5.14 -5.29 -16.99
N ASP A 15 -6.05 -4.36 -16.72
CA ASP A 15 -6.56 -3.41 -17.70
C ASP A 15 -5.74 -2.09 -17.73
N LEU A 16 -4.77 -1.96 -16.81
CA LEU A 16 -4.05 -0.72 -16.53
C LEU A 16 -2.55 -0.79 -16.85
N VAL A 17 -2.01 -1.99 -17.10
CA VAL A 17 -0.58 -2.20 -17.37
C VAL A 17 -0.35 -2.74 -18.76
N ASP A 18 0.80 -2.38 -19.32
CA ASP A 18 1.29 -2.94 -20.58
C ASP A 18 1.78 -4.39 -20.41
N GLU A 19 1.87 -5.14 -21.51
CA GLU A 19 2.28 -6.57 -21.52
C GLU A 19 3.72 -6.80 -21.00
N ASP A 20 4.54 -5.76 -20.90
CA ASP A 20 5.92 -5.84 -20.38
C ASP A 20 5.98 -5.89 -18.84
N ILE A 21 4.85 -5.68 -18.13
CA ILE A 21 4.76 -5.72 -16.67
C ILE A 21 4.07 -7.01 -16.22
N VAL A 22 4.81 -7.86 -15.52
CA VAL A 22 4.30 -9.09 -14.93
C VAL A 22 3.55 -8.78 -13.64
N ILE A 23 2.24 -9.09 -13.61
CA ILE A 23 1.39 -8.91 -12.43
C ILE A 23 1.52 -10.13 -11.51
N ARG A 24 1.78 -9.88 -10.22
CA ARG A 24 1.78 -10.89 -9.15
C ARG A 24 0.79 -10.53 -8.05
N PRO A 25 0.29 -11.52 -7.30
CA PRO A 25 -0.60 -11.29 -6.16
C PRO A 25 0.11 -10.48 -5.07
N PRO A 26 -0.62 -10.00 -4.03
CA PRO A 26 -0.03 -9.33 -2.88
C PRO A 26 1.17 -10.08 -2.32
N ALA A 27 2.29 -9.39 -2.16
CA ALA A 27 3.58 -9.98 -1.83
C ALA A 27 3.61 -10.52 -0.39
N ARG A 28 4.32 -11.61 -0.19
CA ARG A 28 4.66 -12.22 1.09
C ARG A 28 6.15 -12.49 1.16
N GLN A 29 6.63 -12.94 2.30
CA GLN A 29 8.04 -13.27 2.48
C GLN A 29 8.55 -14.24 1.40
N GLY A 30 9.63 -13.85 0.74
CA GLY A 30 10.31 -14.62 -0.30
C GLY A 30 9.92 -14.26 -1.72
N ASP A 31 8.81 -13.56 -1.93
CA ASP A 31 8.31 -13.26 -3.28
C ASP A 31 9.20 -12.24 -4.02
N ILE A 32 9.77 -11.27 -3.28
CA ILE A 32 10.76 -10.32 -3.86
C ILE A 32 12.03 -11.07 -4.27
N LEU A 33 12.54 -11.95 -3.40
CA LEU A 33 13.71 -12.78 -3.71
C LEU A 33 13.46 -13.64 -4.96
N GLU A 34 12.30 -14.27 -5.05
CA GLU A 34 11.90 -15.08 -6.22
C GLU A 34 11.88 -14.23 -7.49
N ALA A 35 11.31 -13.02 -7.45
CA ALA A 35 11.29 -12.11 -8.60
C ALA A 35 12.72 -11.76 -9.06
N VAL A 36 13.63 -11.50 -8.12
CA VAL A 36 15.05 -11.24 -8.42
C VAL A 36 15.72 -12.45 -9.09
N CYS A 37 15.48 -13.66 -8.57
CA CYS A 37 16.02 -14.91 -9.14
C CYS A 37 15.48 -15.18 -10.56
N GLN A 38 14.24 -14.78 -10.84
CA GLN A 38 13.61 -14.89 -12.17
C GLN A 38 14.02 -13.76 -13.13
N GLY A 39 14.94 -12.88 -12.73
CA GLY A 39 15.52 -11.85 -13.60
C GLY A 39 14.79 -10.52 -13.61
N ALA A 40 14.04 -10.18 -12.54
CA ALA A 40 13.46 -8.86 -12.42
C ALA A 40 14.54 -7.76 -12.37
N ASN A 41 14.33 -6.70 -13.13
CA ASN A 41 15.14 -5.48 -13.11
C ASN A 41 14.41 -4.32 -12.43
N VAL A 42 13.07 -4.36 -12.42
CA VAL A 42 12.19 -3.37 -11.80
C VAL A 42 11.11 -4.11 -11.02
N ILE A 43 10.92 -3.76 -9.76
CA ILE A 43 9.91 -4.34 -8.87
C ILE A 43 9.07 -3.21 -8.28
N GLY A 44 7.75 -3.25 -8.53
CA GLY A 44 6.75 -2.41 -7.90
C GLY A 44 6.07 -3.18 -6.76
N LEU A 45 6.09 -2.63 -5.55
CA LEU A 45 5.38 -3.18 -4.40
C LEU A 45 4.21 -2.26 -4.06
N VAL A 46 3.00 -2.74 -4.25
CA VAL A 46 1.75 -2.07 -3.85
C VAL A 46 1.16 -2.77 -2.64
N ASP A 47 0.68 -4.01 -2.82
CA ASP A 47 0.04 -4.78 -1.77
C ASP A 47 0.94 -5.90 -1.24
N GLY A 48 0.84 -6.15 0.06
CA GLY A 48 1.45 -7.27 0.74
C GLY A 48 0.47 -7.93 1.69
N ASN A 49 0.63 -9.23 1.88
CA ASN A 49 -0.10 -9.99 2.89
C ASN A 49 0.60 -9.87 4.24
N PHE A 50 -0.20 -9.79 5.31
CA PHE A 50 0.28 -9.85 6.69
C PHE A 50 -0.78 -10.52 7.59
N GLU A 51 -0.49 -10.71 8.87
CA GLU A 51 -1.24 -11.46 9.87
C GLU A 51 -1.25 -12.99 9.67
N GLN A 52 -1.67 -13.50 8.52
CA GLN A 52 -1.83 -14.94 8.29
C GLN A 52 -0.57 -15.57 7.72
N VAL A 53 0.29 -14.79 7.10
CA VAL A 53 1.56 -15.20 6.51
C VAL A 53 2.65 -14.20 6.85
N ALA A 54 3.91 -14.64 6.81
CA ALA A 54 5.03 -13.74 7.00
C ALA A 54 5.05 -12.65 5.91
N PRO A 55 5.06 -11.36 6.28
CA PRO A 55 5.06 -10.25 5.33
C PRO A 55 6.38 -10.16 4.56
N VAL A 56 6.38 -9.35 3.51
CA VAL A 56 7.62 -9.01 2.77
C VAL A 56 8.70 -8.56 3.74
N TRP A 57 9.84 -9.22 3.68
CA TRP A 57 10.96 -8.98 4.57
C TRP A 57 11.87 -7.88 4.00
N HIS A 58 12.25 -6.90 4.81
CA HIS A 58 13.19 -5.84 4.42
C HIS A 58 14.46 -6.39 3.77
N LYS A 59 14.94 -7.52 4.27
CA LYS A 59 16.14 -8.18 3.78
C LYS A 59 16.06 -8.57 2.30
N GLU A 60 14.87 -8.93 1.80
CA GLU A 60 14.64 -9.24 0.39
C GLU A 60 14.73 -7.99 -0.48
N ILE A 61 14.16 -6.88 0.02
CA ILE A 61 14.21 -5.57 -0.65
C ILE A 61 15.67 -5.10 -0.71
N LEU A 62 16.39 -5.15 0.41
CA LEU A 62 17.80 -4.78 0.46
C LEU A 62 18.66 -5.66 -0.46
N HIS A 63 18.36 -6.97 -0.54
CA HIS A 63 19.02 -7.87 -1.49
C HIS A 63 18.76 -7.44 -2.93
N ALA A 64 17.50 -7.18 -3.31
CA ALA A 64 17.14 -6.71 -4.64
C ALA A 64 17.90 -5.43 -5.01
N LEU A 65 17.90 -4.43 -4.12
CA LEU A 65 18.62 -3.16 -4.30
C LEU A 65 20.14 -3.39 -4.45
N SER A 66 20.72 -4.29 -3.65
CA SER A 66 22.16 -4.63 -3.74
C SER A 66 22.57 -5.30 -5.05
N GLN A 67 21.61 -5.88 -5.78
CA GLN A 67 21.79 -6.46 -7.11
C GLN A 67 21.47 -5.46 -8.24
N GLY A 68 21.25 -4.19 -7.92
CA GLY A 68 20.88 -3.15 -8.87
C GLY A 68 19.43 -3.23 -9.37
N VAL A 69 18.58 -4.05 -8.76
CA VAL A 69 17.15 -4.05 -9.07
C VAL A 69 16.53 -2.75 -8.57
N LYS A 70 15.79 -2.05 -9.43
CA LYS A 70 15.04 -0.86 -9.05
C LYS A 70 13.77 -1.30 -8.30
N VAL A 71 13.64 -0.91 -7.05
CA VAL A 71 12.47 -1.26 -6.24
C VAL A 71 11.72 0.02 -5.87
N CYS A 72 10.41 0.05 -6.16
CA CYS A 72 9.53 1.14 -5.76
C CYS A 72 8.36 0.61 -4.92
N GLY A 73 7.79 1.46 -4.07
CA GLY A 73 6.67 1.12 -3.22
C GLY A 73 5.67 2.27 -3.08
N ALA A 74 4.37 1.92 -3.00
CA ALA A 74 3.27 2.87 -2.88
C ALA A 74 2.06 2.27 -2.14
N ALA A 75 1.14 3.11 -1.79
CA ALA A 75 -0.25 2.83 -1.45
C ALA A 75 -0.49 2.02 -0.17
N SER A 76 0.02 0.79 -0.07
CA SER A 76 -0.25 -0.16 1.02
C SER A 76 1.06 -0.58 1.71
N MET A 77 1.28 -1.89 1.87
CA MET A 77 2.55 -2.44 2.36
C MET A 77 3.75 -1.83 1.62
N GLY A 78 3.58 -1.51 0.33
CA GLY A 78 4.62 -0.90 -0.47
C GLY A 78 5.04 0.50 0.01
N ALA A 79 4.09 1.33 0.42
CA ALA A 79 4.39 2.66 0.96
C ALA A 79 5.18 2.58 2.28
N LEU A 80 4.75 1.69 3.18
CA LEU A 80 5.44 1.43 4.45
C LEU A 80 6.87 0.92 4.22
N ARG A 81 7.04 -0.10 3.39
CA ARG A 81 8.37 -0.66 3.07
C ARG A 81 9.27 0.35 2.37
N ALA A 82 8.71 1.23 1.54
CA ALA A 82 9.48 2.30 0.92
C ALA A 82 10.00 3.30 1.95
N ALA A 83 9.18 3.71 2.92
CA ALA A 83 9.62 4.59 4.00
C ALA A 83 10.74 3.95 4.84
N GLU A 84 10.63 2.66 5.17
CA GLU A 84 11.63 1.92 5.94
C GLU A 84 12.93 1.63 5.17
N CYS A 85 12.88 1.56 3.83
CA CYS A 85 14.01 1.21 2.97
C CYS A 85 14.51 2.37 2.08
N SER A 86 13.97 3.58 2.21
CA SER A 86 14.35 4.77 1.40
C SER A 86 15.84 5.08 1.51
N ALA A 87 16.41 4.99 2.72
CA ALA A 87 17.83 5.20 2.98
C ALA A 87 18.76 4.23 2.21
N TYR A 88 18.23 3.12 1.72
CA TYR A 88 18.95 2.11 0.94
C TYR A 88 18.65 2.20 -0.56
N GLY A 89 17.82 3.16 -0.98
CA GLY A 89 17.52 3.43 -2.38
C GLY A 89 16.20 2.86 -2.90
N MET A 90 15.31 2.36 -2.02
CA MET A 90 13.94 2.05 -2.42
C MET A 90 13.18 3.35 -2.71
N GLN A 91 12.55 3.43 -3.89
CA GLN A 91 11.81 4.60 -4.31
C GLN A 91 10.40 4.59 -3.72
N GLY A 92 10.07 5.59 -2.93
CA GLY A 92 8.70 5.79 -2.45
C GLY A 92 7.87 6.65 -3.39
N ILE A 93 6.61 6.29 -3.58
CA ILE A 93 5.69 6.95 -4.51
C ILE A 93 4.34 7.18 -3.84
N GLY A 94 3.77 8.35 -4.12
CA GLY A 94 2.42 8.71 -3.70
C GLY A 94 2.35 9.43 -2.35
N SER A 95 1.14 9.81 -1.99
CA SER A 95 0.84 10.60 -0.78
C SER A 95 1.03 9.77 0.49
N ILE A 96 0.65 8.50 0.49
CA ILE A 96 0.74 7.62 1.66
C ILE A 96 2.21 7.38 2.04
N TYR A 97 3.09 7.17 1.04
CA TYR A 97 4.53 7.07 1.30
C TYR A 97 5.06 8.34 1.98
N ARG A 98 4.73 9.54 1.45
CA ARG A 98 5.19 10.81 2.05
C ARG A 98 4.72 10.97 3.49
N GLN A 99 3.50 10.54 3.81
CA GLN A 99 2.97 10.58 5.18
C GLN A 99 3.75 9.66 6.14
N TYR A 100 4.14 8.46 5.70
CA TYR A 100 5.04 7.58 6.47
C TYR A 100 6.43 8.18 6.64
N GLU A 101 7.02 8.72 5.57
CA GLU A 101 8.36 9.33 5.58
C GLU A 101 8.42 10.54 6.51
N GLN A 102 7.35 11.33 6.59
CA GLN A 102 7.23 12.51 7.45
C GLN A 102 6.79 12.18 8.88
N GLY A 103 6.45 10.92 9.16
CA GLY A 103 5.97 10.49 10.47
C GLY A 103 4.54 10.95 10.80
N GLU A 104 3.76 11.33 9.80
CA GLU A 104 2.34 11.65 9.96
C GLU A 104 1.49 10.38 10.16
N ILE A 105 1.91 9.27 9.57
CA ILE A 105 1.37 7.93 9.76
C ILE A 105 2.47 7.06 10.36
N LEU A 106 2.15 6.32 11.41
CA LEU A 106 3.08 5.42 12.11
C LEU A 106 2.58 3.98 12.15
N ASP A 107 1.26 3.78 12.08
CA ASP A 107 0.63 2.48 12.24
C ASP A 107 0.47 1.78 10.88
N ASP A 108 0.91 0.53 10.77
CA ASP A 108 0.71 -0.32 9.59
C ASP A 108 -0.79 -0.65 9.37
N ALA A 109 -1.61 -0.63 10.45
CA ALA A 109 -3.05 -0.78 10.36
C ALA A 109 -3.77 0.36 9.62
N ASP A 110 -3.11 1.51 9.40
CA ASP A 110 -3.70 2.63 8.66
C ASP A 110 -3.87 2.31 7.16
N VAL A 111 -3.01 1.45 6.59
CA VAL A 111 -3.13 0.96 5.20
C VAL A 111 -3.82 -0.40 5.09
N ALA A 112 -4.11 -1.05 6.22
CA ALA A 112 -4.71 -2.37 6.27
C ALA A 112 -6.20 -2.35 5.88
N GLN A 113 -6.61 -3.41 5.18
CA GLN A 113 -8.03 -3.64 4.85
C GLN A 113 -8.33 -5.13 4.77
N LEU A 114 -9.57 -5.50 5.12
CA LEU A 114 -10.09 -6.83 4.84
C LEU A 114 -10.58 -6.89 3.39
N HIS A 115 -10.25 -7.94 2.69
CA HIS A 115 -10.69 -8.16 1.31
C HIS A 115 -11.02 -9.63 1.06
N ALA A 116 -11.86 -9.90 0.07
CA ALA A 116 -12.15 -11.23 -0.44
C ALA A 116 -10.91 -11.82 -1.15
N PRO A 117 -10.86 -13.13 -1.37
CA PRO A 117 -9.77 -13.77 -2.09
C PRO A 117 -9.74 -13.37 -3.58
N ARG A 118 -8.67 -13.78 -4.28
CA ARG A 118 -8.42 -13.44 -5.70
C ARG A 118 -9.57 -13.84 -6.62
N GLU A 119 -10.20 -14.98 -6.38
CA GLU A 119 -11.33 -15.51 -7.15
C GLU A 119 -12.54 -14.57 -7.16
N LEU A 120 -12.68 -13.74 -6.11
CA LEU A 120 -13.66 -12.67 -5.98
C LEU A 120 -13.05 -11.28 -6.25
N ARG A 121 -11.97 -11.23 -7.05
CA ARG A 121 -11.27 -10.01 -7.47
C ARG A 121 -10.89 -9.10 -6.29
N TYR A 122 -10.49 -9.69 -5.17
CA TYR A 122 -10.08 -8.94 -3.97
C TYR A 122 -11.12 -7.90 -3.50
N LEU A 123 -12.43 -8.19 -3.65
CA LEU A 123 -13.50 -7.28 -3.24
C LEU A 123 -13.23 -6.74 -1.83
N SER A 124 -13.18 -5.43 -1.70
CA SER A 124 -12.92 -4.76 -0.42
C SER A 124 -14.09 -4.96 0.53
N MET A 125 -13.83 -5.44 1.74
CA MET A 125 -14.83 -5.71 2.78
C MET A 125 -14.73 -4.70 3.94
N SER A 126 -13.61 -3.97 4.03
CA SER A 126 -13.42 -2.88 4.99
C SER A 126 -12.69 -1.71 4.33
N VAL A 127 -12.67 -0.56 5.00
CA VAL A 127 -12.07 0.68 4.47
C VAL A 127 -10.76 0.98 5.21
N PRO A 128 -9.63 1.17 4.50
CA PRO A 128 -8.37 1.53 5.14
C PRO A 128 -8.42 2.97 5.68
N MET A 129 -7.75 3.22 6.79
CA MET A 129 -7.77 4.53 7.46
C MET A 129 -7.26 5.66 6.56
N VAL A 130 -6.27 5.39 5.71
CA VAL A 130 -5.73 6.36 4.75
C VAL A 130 -6.78 6.86 3.75
N ASN A 131 -7.73 6.00 3.33
CA ASN A 131 -8.84 6.42 2.47
C ASN A 131 -9.85 7.25 3.26
N VAL A 132 -10.17 6.85 4.51
CA VAL A 132 -11.05 7.64 5.39
C VAL A 132 -10.48 9.04 5.58
N ALA A 133 -9.20 9.15 5.98
CA ALA A 133 -8.54 10.43 6.20
C ALA A 133 -8.50 11.32 4.94
N ALA A 134 -8.24 10.72 3.78
CA ALA A 134 -8.26 11.44 2.50
C ALA A 134 -9.68 11.95 2.16
N THR A 135 -10.70 11.12 2.39
CA THR A 135 -12.10 11.47 2.16
C THR A 135 -12.53 12.62 3.08
N LEU A 136 -12.20 12.54 4.38
CA LEU A 136 -12.51 13.60 5.33
C LEU A 136 -11.84 14.93 4.95
N ARG A 137 -10.58 14.90 4.51
CA ARG A 137 -9.87 16.10 4.02
C ARG A 137 -10.58 16.72 2.82
N GLN A 138 -11.03 15.92 1.86
CA GLN A 138 -11.78 16.41 0.70
C GLN A 138 -13.11 16.99 1.11
N LEU A 139 -13.93 16.28 1.92
CA LEU A 139 -15.23 16.77 2.37
C LEU A 139 -15.14 18.10 3.12
N ARG A 140 -14.09 18.30 3.94
CA ARG A 140 -13.81 19.57 4.57
C ARG A 140 -13.43 20.67 3.59
N ALA A 141 -12.58 20.37 2.61
CA ALA A 141 -12.18 21.34 1.58
C ALA A 141 -13.34 21.81 0.72
N GLU A 142 -14.33 20.94 0.53
CA GLU A 142 -15.58 21.22 -0.17
C GLU A 142 -16.67 21.87 0.73
N ASN A 143 -16.37 22.09 2.04
CA ASN A 143 -17.30 22.61 3.06
C ASN A 143 -18.58 21.76 3.22
N LEU A 144 -18.49 20.45 2.98
CA LEU A 144 -19.59 19.49 3.16
C LEU A 144 -19.69 18.98 4.60
N ILE A 145 -18.57 19.01 5.32
CA ILE A 145 -18.48 18.76 6.77
C ILE A 145 -17.61 19.85 7.41
N ASP A 146 -17.86 20.15 8.67
CA ASP A 146 -17.04 21.08 9.45
C ASP A 146 -15.85 20.37 10.14
N SER A 147 -15.04 21.13 10.87
CA SER A 147 -13.85 20.59 11.54
C SER A 147 -14.20 19.65 12.67
N ASP A 148 -15.26 19.94 13.44
CA ASP A 148 -15.68 19.16 14.58
C ASP A 148 -16.25 17.81 14.12
N GLU A 149 -17.05 17.82 13.05
CA GLU A 149 -17.55 16.61 12.40
C GLU A 149 -16.41 15.72 11.87
N ALA A 150 -15.44 16.33 11.20
CA ALA A 150 -14.28 15.58 10.70
C ALA A 150 -13.48 14.94 11.83
N GLU A 151 -13.27 15.65 12.96
CA GLU A 151 -12.54 15.13 14.12
C GLU A 151 -13.27 13.96 14.79
N VAL A 152 -14.61 14.07 15.00
CA VAL A 152 -15.36 12.97 15.62
C VAL A 152 -15.44 11.74 14.69
N LEU A 153 -15.52 11.93 13.37
CA LEU A 153 -15.51 10.86 12.38
C LEU A 153 -14.14 10.16 12.31
N GLU A 154 -13.05 10.92 12.31
CA GLU A 154 -11.70 10.36 12.31
C GLU A 154 -11.43 9.57 13.59
N ARG A 155 -11.81 10.11 14.76
CA ARG A 155 -11.68 9.43 16.05
C ARG A 155 -12.51 8.15 16.08
N ALA A 156 -13.73 8.16 15.55
CA ALA A 156 -14.57 6.98 15.42
C ALA A 156 -13.89 5.91 14.53
N ALA A 157 -13.39 6.31 13.36
CA ALA A 157 -12.72 5.41 12.43
C ALA A 157 -11.47 4.73 13.05
N ARG A 158 -10.63 5.51 13.75
CA ARG A 158 -9.45 4.98 14.45
C ARG A 158 -9.79 4.03 15.59
N SER A 159 -10.96 4.18 16.23
CA SER A 159 -11.41 3.29 17.31
C SER A 159 -11.97 1.95 16.82
N ILE A 160 -12.16 1.77 15.51
CA ILE A 160 -12.69 0.54 14.91
C ILE A 160 -11.52 -0.29 14.37
N PHE A 161 -11.49 -1.57 14.76
CA PHE A 161 -10.49 -2.51 14.21
C PHE A 161 -10.59 -2.56 12.68
N PHE A 162 -9.46 -2.59 11.99
CA PHE A 162 -9.43 -2.39 10.53
C PHE A 162 -10.32 -3.38 9.75
N LYS A 163 -10.54 -4.60 10.26
CA LYS A 163 -11.42 -5.58 9.60
C LYS A 163 -12.90 -5.22 9.67
N ASP A 164 -13.30 -4.48 10.71
CA ASP A 164 -14.69 -4.09 10.97
C ASP A 164 -14.97 -2.65 10.53
N ARG A 165 -13.95 -1.94 10.04
CA ARG A 165 -14.05 -0.55 9.64
C ARG A 165 -14.79 -0.42 8.32
N THR A 166 -16.05 0.00 8.40
CA THR A 166 -16.89 0.38 7.24
C THR A 166 -17.37 1.80 7.43
N TYR A 167 -17.78 2.49 6.36
CA TYR A 167 -18.34 3.84 6.48
C TYR A 167 -19.62 3.85 7.35
N GLN A 168 -20.45 2.81 7.29
CA GLN A 168 -21.59 2.64 8.17
C GLN A 168 -21.14 2.56 9.64
N ALA A 169 -20.17 1.71 9.97
CA ALA A 169 -19.67 1.55 11.34
C ALA A 169 -19.05 2.85 11.89
N ILE A 170 -18.37 3.61 11.02
CA ILE A 170 -17.79 4.92 11.37
C ILE A 170 -18.91 5.91 11.74
N THR A 171 -19.91 6.06 10.88
CA THR A 171 -21.02 7.01 11.10
C THR A 171 -21.90 6.62 12.29
N ASP A 172 -22.10 5.32 12.54
CA ASP A 172 -22.86 4.83 13.71
C ASP A 172 -22.11 5.09 15.02
N ARG A 173 -20.79 5.02 15.01
CA ARG A 173 -19.95 5.24 16.19
C ARG A 173 -19.66 6.72 16.47
N ALA A 174 -19.67 7.56 15.44
CA ALA A 174 -19.39 8.98 15.58
C ALA A 174 -20.51 9.71 16.34
N ALA A 175 -20.11 10.64 17.23
CA ALA A 175 -21.04 11.48 17.98
C ALA A 175 -21.60 12.61 17.11
N LEU A 176 -22.41 12.24 16.10
CA LEU A 176 -23.02 13.17 15.15
C LEU A 176 -24.41 13.65 15.62
N PRO A 177 -24.82 14.89 15.28
CA PRO A 177 -26.10 15.45 15.67
C PRO A 177 -27.27 14.81 14.90
N GLY A 178 -27.91 13.81 15.51
CA GLY A 178 -29.15 13.22 15.00
C GLY A 178 -29.00 12.26 13.82
N ALA A 179 -30.08 11.52 13.55
CA ALA A 179 -30.08 10.47 12.51
C ALA A 179 -29.99 11.01 11.08
N ALA A 180 -30.59 12.18 10.81
CA ALA A 180 -30.58 12.79 9.49
C ALA A 180 -29.17 13.17 9.04
N ARG A 181 -28.39 13.84 9.93
CA ARG A 181 -27.00 14.21 9.59
C ARG A 181 -26.11 12.99 9.43
N ARG A 182 -26.35 11.95 10.21
CA ARG A 182 -25.66 10.66 10.09
C ARG A 182 -25.87 10.00 8.73
N ALA A 183 -27.13 9.97 8.26
CA ALA A 183 -27.46 9.43 6.95
C ALA A 183 -26.83 10.25 5.80
N GLU A 184 -26.83 11.58 5.91
CA GLU A 184 -26.19 12.48 4.95
C GLU A 184 -24.68 12.25 4.87
N ILE A 185 -24.00 12.16 6.02
CA ILE A 185 -22.54 11.89 6.05
C ILE A 185 -22.22 10.50 5.49
N LEU A 186 -23.06 9.50 5.75
CA LEU A 186 -22.88 8.18 5.14
C LEU A 186 -22.99 8.25 3.60
N ASP A 187 -23.99 8.98 3.08
CA ASP A 187 -24.15 9.18 1.65
C ASP A 187 -22.93 9.92 1.05
N LEU A 188 -22.42 10.95 1.74
CA LEU A 188 -21.18 11.63 1.34
C LEU A 188 -19.99 10.67 1.26
N PHE A 189 -19.80 9.80 2.25
CA PHE A 189 -18.74 8.79 2.21
C PHE A 189 -18.88 7.83 1.02
N LEU A 190 -20.11 7.38 0.72
CA LEU A 190 -20.35 6.43 -0.35
C LEU A 190 -20.22 7.05 -1.75
N THR A 191 -20.57 8.34 -1.88
CA THR A 191 -20.59 9.02 -3.17
C THR A 191 -19.32 9.83 -3.47
N ARG A 192 -18.55 10.20 -2.44
CA ARG A 192 -17.37 11.07 -2.52
C ARG A 192 -16.09 10.41 -1.97
N GLU A 193 -16.06 9.06 -1.85
CA GLU A 193 -14.89 8.36 -1.37
C GLU A 193 -13.63 8.71 -2.17
N VAL A 194 -12.58 9.12 -1.45
CA VAL A 194 -11.23 9.28 -1.99
C VAL A 194 -10.48 7.97 -1.83
N LYS A 195 -10.28 7.25 -2.92
CA LYS A 195 -9.52 6.00 -2.95
C LYS A 195 -8.02 6.29 -3.04
N GLN A 196 -7.45 6.86 -1.95
CA GLN A 196 -6.06 7.31 -1.94
C GLN A 196 -5.06 6.20 -2.28
N LYS A 197 -5.29 4.97 -1.77
CA LYS A 197 -4.44 3.83 -2.13
C LYS A 197 -4.43 3.60 -3.64
N ARG A 198 -5.59 3.69 -4.31
CA ARG A 198 -5.68 3.54 -5.76
C ARG A 198 -4.90 4.63 -6.51
N PHE A 199 -5.01 5.88 -6.08
CA PHE A 199 -4.27 6.98 -6.72
C PHE A 199 -2.77 6.77 -6.62
N ASP A 200 -2.25 6.46 -5.44
CA ASP A 200 -0.82 6.22 -5.23
C ASP A 200 -0.33 4.99 -6.03
N ALA A 201 -1.15 3.95 -6.14
CA ALA A 201 -0.79 2.77 -6.94
C ALA A 201 -0.76 3.07 -8.44
N LEU A 202 -1.66 3.93 -8.95
CA LEU A 202 -1.63 4.38 -10.34
C LEU A 202 -0.37 5.21 -10.64
N GLU A 203 0.06 6.09 -9.71
CA GLU A 203 1.34 6.80 -9.82
C GLU A 203 2.53 5.82 -9.90
N LEU A 204 2.50 4.74 -9.10
CA LEU A 204 3.53 3.70 -9.16
C LEU A 204 3.55 3.00 -10.52
N LEU A 205 2.39 2.65 -11.08
CA LEU A 205 2.34 2.03 -12.42
C LEU A 205 2.88 2.98 -13.50
N GLN A 206 2.58 4.27 -13.44
CA GLN A 206 3.12 5.28 -14.36
C GLN A 206 4.65 5.38 -14.24
N TRP A 207 5.19 5.35 -13.02
CA TRP A 207 6.62 5.32 -12.79
C TRP A 207 7.25 4.07 -13.39
N MET A 208 6.64 2.89 -13.20
CA MET A 208 7.13 1.63 -13.77
C MET A 208 7.09 1.64 -15.30
N ALA A 209 6.03 2.17 -15.92
CA ALA A 209 5.90 2.28 -17.37
C ALA A 209 7.04 3.13 -17.96
N SER A 210 7.36 4.26 -17.33
CA SER A 210 8.44 5.18 -17.76
C SER A 210 9.85 4.68 -17.44
N THR A 211 9.98 3.70 -16.53
CA THR A 211 11.28 3.19 -16.10
C THR A 211 11.82 2.15 -17.07
N GLN A 212 13.08 2.31 -17.51
CA GLN A 212 13.75 1.33 -18.36
C GLN A 212 13.93 -0.01 -17.63
N ASP A 213 13.66 -1.12 -18.34
CA ASP A 213 13.81 -2.50 -17.85
C ASP A 213 15.28 -2.95 -17.84
N ILE A 214 16.10 -2.22 -17.14
CA ILE A 214 17.51 -2.51 -16.90
C ILE A 214 17.85 -2.28 -15.43
N ARG A 215 18.84 -3.01 -14.92
CA ARG A 215 19.35 -2.79 -13.56
C ARG A 215 20.03 -1.44 -13.42
N ALA A 216 19.94 -0.85 -12.26
CA ALA A 216 20.71 0.33 -11.87
C ALA A 216 22.17 -0.06 -11.55
N PRO A 217 23.11 0.89 -11.52
CA PRO A 217 24.41 0.67 -10.91
C PRO A 217 24.29 0.17 -9.47
N LEU A 218 25.25 -0.68 -9.05
CA LEU A 218 25.26 -1.19 -7.69
C LEU A 218 25.47 -0.06 -6.67
N PRO A 219 24.86 -0.13 -5.49
CA PRO A 219 25.04 0.89 -4.46
C PRO A 219 26.51 0.92 -3.98
N THR A 220 27.04 2.13 -3.79
CA THR A 220 28.42 2.36 -3.33
C THR A 220 28.48 2.83 -1.86
N THR A 221 27.34 3.28 -1.30
CA THR A 221 27.27 3.86 0.05
C THR A 221 26.99 2.82 1.13
N TRP A 222 26.56 1.62 0.76
CA TRP A 222 26.28 0.52 1.68
C TRP A 222 26.51 -0.83 1.01
N SER A 223 26.66 -1.89 1.80
CA SER A 223 26.80 -3.25 1.33
C SER A 223 25.78 -4.18 1.98
N PHE A 224 25.31 -5.16 1.20
CA PHE A 224 24.35 -6.15 1.71
C PHE A 224 25.03 -7.10 2.70
N ASN A 225 24.54 -7.14 3.93
CA ASN A 225 25.02 -8.08 4.94
C ASN A 225 24.32 -9.44 4.80
N SER A 226 25.03 -10.44 4.27
CA SER A 226 24.56 -11.82 4.12
C SER A 226 24.71 -12.59 5.44
N THR A 227 23.69 -12.53 6.30
CA THR A 227 23.66 -13.28 7.58
C THR A 227 23.41 -14.79 7.36
N SER A 228 23.68 -15.62 8.37
CA SER A 228 23.37 -17.06 8.34
C SER A 228 21.89 -17.33 8.11
N MET A 229 21.01 -16.54 8.75
CA MET A 229 19.56 -16.62 8.55
C MET A 229 19.15 -16.28 7.11
N TRP A 230 19.79 -15.28 6.50
CA TRP A 230 19.55 -14.97 5.09
C TRP A 230 19.96 -16.13 4.17
N LYS A 231 21.13 -16.72 4.42
CA LYS A 231 21.63 -17.85 3.62
C LYS A 231 20.68 -19.03 3.66
N SER A 232 20.19 -19.41 4.85
CA SER A 232 19.24 -20.52 4.98
C SER A 232 17.94 -20.28 4.22
N VAL A 233 17.41 -19.05 4.22
CA VAL A 233 16.19 -18.71 3.45
C VAL A 233 16.45 -18.66 1.95
N SER A 234 17.60 -18.13 1.52
CA SER A 234 17.94 -17.99 0.10
C SER A 234 18.34 -19.32 -0.57
N GLU A 235 18.88 -20.26 0.17
CA GLU A 235 19.22 -21.61 -0.33
C GLU A 235 17.99 -22.48 -0.56
N TYR A 236 16.94 -22.31 0.25
CA TYR A 236 15.67 -23.06 0.11
C TYR A 236 14.85 -22.67 -1.12
N ARG A 237 15.18 -21.56 -1.79
CA ARG A 237 14.43 -21.00 -2.92
C ARG A 237 15.22 -20.93 -4.24
N ARG A 238 16.40 -21.54 -4.29
CA ARG A 238 17.17 -21.79 -5.51
C ARG A 238 16.82 -23.15 -6.08
#